data_99147c41c503cc3b7e850137504edf54
#
_entry.id   99147c41c503cc3b7e850137504edf54
#
_cell.length_a   1.000
_cell.length_b   1.000
_cell.length_c   1.000
_cell.angle_alpha   90.00
_cell.angle_beta   90.00
_cell.angle_gamma   90.00
#
_symmetry.space_group_name_H-M   'P 1'
#
loop_
_entity.id
_entity.type
_entity.pdbx_description
1 polymer ?
#
loop_
_entity_poly.entity_id
_entity_poly.type
_entity_poly.pdbx_seq_one_letter_code
_entity_poly.pdbx_strand_id
1 'polypeptide(L)'
;MFAERLSPFPVRVLLMVIPQWRIVAASRLHPGDAPLMIADRGVVIDCCARAAEEGVIPGLRVRAAQLRCPEGVVVPYDSASEEVLFDEVVREIEKSVAPSVHVVRPGVAAVAARGVARFYGDEVAAAERMVNVLTHIGYSHVGVSVADGLFAAEVAATDNSGEGKRAPVFLASGTSRAFLAPYDVSVLARTGRADGELVRTLRQLGLTTMGAFADLDRQHVVQRFADAGQRAHDWARGMDVTMLSSRRPQDDDAMEVVFDDPEPSGAQVVAKVRPVVEEFMTRLAETGRVCSQVRILLRATTGFSEHTWRQPWQFSGDDLLARLSRQLSDLPRGTDEFGADEFCQSGVQAVRIVPTIHRAGEAAEGLFGARPTEHLVHVISQLQERLGPEGVLVG
;
A
#
# COMPACT_ATOMS: atom_id res chain seq x y z
N MET A 1 -13.33 2.56 -29.51
CA MET A 1 -13.80 3.74 -28.75
C MET A 1 -14.98 3.30 -27.88
N PHE A 2 -14.70 2.61 -26.77
CA PHE A 2 -15.67 2.31 -25.71
C PHE A 2 -15.31 3.23 -24.53
N ALA A 3 -15.96 4.39 -24.49
CA ALA A 3 -16.04 5.16 -23.25
C ALA A 3 -16.88 4.31 -22.29
N GLU A 4 -16.25 3.61 -21.34
CA GLU A 4 -16.94 3.06 -20.19
C GLU A 4 -17.68 4.21 -19.52
N ARG A 5 -19.00 4.15 -19.62
CA ARG A 5 -19.87 5.09 -18.91
C ARG A 5 -19.60 4.89 -17.43
N LEU A 6 -18.89 5.83 -16.81
CA LEU A 6 -18.77 5.95 -15.36
C LEU A 6 -20.18 5.84 -14.78
N SER A 7 -20.43 4.80 -14.00
CA SER A 7 -21.68 4.70 -13.25
C SER A 7 -21.74 5.89 -12.31
N PRO A 8 -22.79 6.72 -12.32
CA PRO A 8 -22.93 7.85 -11.40
C PRO A 8 -23.18 7.39 -9.95
N PHE A 9 -23.22 6.08 -9.72
CA PHE A 9 -23.51 5.47 -8.41
C PHE A 9 -22.25 4.83 -7.83
N PRO A 10 -22.10 4.84 -6.50
CA PRO A 10 -21.01 4.17 -5.80
C PRO A 10 -20.97 2.68 -6.15
N VAL A 11 -19.76 2.14 -6.30
CA VAL A 11 -19.56 0.71 -6.51
C VAL A 11 -19.80 -0.04 -5.20
N ARG A 12 -20.57 -1.13 -5.24
CA ARG A 12 -20.75 -2.01 -4.09
C ARG A 12 -19.50 -2.85 -3.87
N VAL A 13 -18.94 -2.78 -2.66
CA VAL A 13 -17.65 -3.37 -2.31
C VAL A 13 -17.75 -4.31 -1.11
N LEU A 14 -16.96 -5.36 -1.12
CA LEU A 14 -16.58 -6.15 0.04
C LEU A 14 -15.20 -5.63 0.48
N LEU A 15 -15.13 -5.06 1.68
CA LEU A 15 -13.95 -4.40 2.20
C LEU A 15 -13.48 -5.06 3.50
N MET A 16 -12.17 -5.17 3.67
CA MET A 16 -11.51 -5.65 4.88
C MET A 16 -10.63 -4.56 5.50
N VAL A 17 -10.58 -4.55 6.82
CA VAL A 17 -9.69 -3.71 7.64
C VAL A 17 -8.95 -4.57 8.64
N ILE A 18 -7.63 -4.44 8.69
CA ILE A 18 -6.80 -4.88 9.82
C ILE A 18 -6.48 -3.60 10.62
N PRO A 19 -7.09 -3.43 11.80
CA PRO A 19 -6.91 -2.21 12.59
C PRO A 19 -5.47 -2.09 13.08
N GLN A 20 -5.03 -0.85 13.29
CA GLN A 20 -3.67 -0.56 13.77
C GLN A 20 -2.58 -1.30 12.97
N TRP A 21 -2.73 -1.33 11.64
CA TRP A 21 -1.82 -2.08 10.77
C TRP A 21 -0.34 -1.80 11.05
N ARG A 22 0.03 -0.54 11.32
CA ARG A 22 1.41 -0.18 11.65
C ARG A 22 1.95 -0.98 12.85
N ILE A 23 1.14 -1.08 13.91
CA ILE A 23 1.50 -1.87 15.11
C ILE A 23 1.54 -3.35 14.78
N VAL A 24 0.57 -3.85 14.01
CA VAL A 24 0.53 -5.26 13.58
C VAL A 24 1.77 -5.60 12.75
N ALA A 25 2.14 -4.76 11.79
CA ALA A 25 3.34 -4.93 10.98
C ALA A 25 4.61 -4.88 11.84
N ALA A 26 4.74 -3.88 12.70
CA ALA A 26 5.88 -3.75 13.60
C ALA A 26 6.03 -4.95 14.56
N SER A 27 4.93 -5.49 15.09
CA SER A 27 4.97 -6.65 15.98
C SER A 27 5.44 -7.93 15.28
N ARG A 28 5.20 -8.05 13.97
CA ARG A 28 5.73 -9.17 13.18
C ARG A 28 7.22 -9.08 12.92
N LEU A 29 7.72 -7.85 12.76
CA LEU A 29 9.15 -7.58 12.53
C LEU A 29 9.96 -7.57 13.84
N HIS A 30 9.31 -7.21 14.95
CA HIS A 30 9.92 -7.13 16.27
C HIS A 30 9.13 -8.02 17.27
N PRO A 31 9.28 -9.35 17.16
CA PRO A 31 8.57 -10.26 18.04
C PRO A 31 9.04 -10.09 19.48
N GLY A 32 8.07 -9.97 20.41
CA GLY A 32 8.31 -9.80 21.85
C GLY A 32 7.07 -9.30 22.57
N ASP A 33 7.11 -9.34 23.90
CA ASP A 33 5.98 -8.91 24.75
C ASP A 33 6.07 -7.44 25.19
N ALA A 34 7.12 -6.72 24.79
CA ALA A 34 7.28 -5.32 25.17
C ALA A 34 6.26 -4.42 24.45
N PRO A 35 5.73 -3.37 25.14
CA PRO A 35 4.85 -2.39 24.50
C PRO A 35 5.55 -1.72 23.31
N LEU A 36 4.88 -1.64 22.15
CA LEU A 36 5.43 -1.06 20.93
C LEU A 36 4.98 0.40 20.73
N MET A 37 5.91 1.23 20.35
CA MET A 37 5.71 2.62 19.95
C MET A 37 6.38 2.85 18.60
N ILE A 38 5.67 3.37 17.62
CA ILE A 38 6.25 3.70 16.31
C ILE A 38 6.53 5.19 16.27
N ALA A 39 7.75 5.57 15.89
CA ALA A 39 8.16 6.96 15.85
C ALA A 39 8.68 7.37 14.47
N ASP A 40 8.31 8.57 14.04
CA ASP A 40 8.89 9.27 12.90
C ASP A 40 9.49 10.61 13.37
N ARG A 41 10.72 10.91 12.93
CA ARG A 41 11.44 12.17 13.25
C ARG A 41 11.39 12.56 14.74
N GLY A 42 11.49 11.57 15.62
CA GLY A 42 11.52 11.78 17.06
C GLY A 42 10.16 12.03 17.72
N VAL A 43 9.06 11.80 17.02
CA VAL A 43 7.68 11.90 17.49
C VAL A 43 6.99 10.56 17.35
N VAL A 44 6.25 10.12 18.37
CA VAL A 44 5.42 8.92 18.31
C VAL A 44 4.26 9.18 17.36
N ILE A 45 4.12 8.34 16.35
CA ILE A 45 3.03 8.41 15.37
C ILE A 45 1.94 7.37 15.60
N ASP A 46 2.30 6.26 16.28
CA ASP A 46 1.37 5.20 16.65
C ASP A 46 1.90 4.41 17.86
N CYS A 47 1.01 3.74 18.61
CA CYS A 47 1.42 2.92 19.74
C CYS A 47 0.40 1.78 19.97
N CYS A 48 0.86 0.65 20.53
CA CYS A 48 -0.02 -0.44 20.89
C CYS A 48 -0.88 -0.09 22.12
N ALA A 49 -1.94 -0.88 22.37
CA ALA A 49 -2.88 -0.67 23.48
C ALA A 49 -2.16 -0.60 24.84
N ARG A 50 -1.20 -1.48 25.10
CA ARG A 50 -0.43 -1.49 26.37
C ARG A 50 0.38 -0.19 26.57
N ALA A 51 1.01 0.34 25.50
CA ALA A 51 1.70 1.63 25.60
C ALA A 51 0.70 2.79 25.80
N ALA A 52 -0.48 2.69 25.20
CA ALA A 52 -1.55 3.69 25.40
C ALA A 52 -2.11 3.68 26.83
N GLU A 53 -2.24 2.51 27.47
CA GLU A 53 -2.60 2.37 28.89
C GLU A 53 -1.61 3.06 29.83
N GLU A 54 -0.31 3.07 29.47
CA GLU A 54 0.73 3.80 30.18
C GLU A 54 0.76 5.31 29.84
N GLY A 55 -0.23 5.78 29.09
CA GLY A 55 -0.40 7.20 28.74
C GLY A 55 0.42 7.66 27.54
N VAL A 56 0.95 6.75 26.72
CA VAL A 56 1.58 7.13 25.45
C VAL A 56 0.47 7.44 24.45
N ILE A 57 0.57 8.58 23.79
CA ILE A 57 -0.34 9.00 22.73
C ILE A 57 0.44 9.46 21.49
N PRO A 58 -0.10 9.30 20.28
CA PRO A 58 0.47 9.90 19.08
C PRO A 58 0.67 11.41 19.24
N GLY A 59 1.81 11.93 18.74
CA GLY A 59 2.21 13.32 18.87
C GLY A 59 3.20 13.58 20.02
N LEU A 60 3.41 12.64 20.94
CA LEU A 60 4.42 12.78 21.99
C LEU A 60 5.85 12.70 21.42
N ARG A 61 6.76 13.46 21.98
CA ARG A 61 8.19 13.25 21.76
C ARG A 61 8.62 11.91 22.32
N VAL A 62 9.49 11.19 21.61
CA VAL A 62 9.98 9.85 22.02
C VAL A 62 10.45 9.82 23.47
N ARG A 63 11.24 10.81 23.90
CA ARG A 63 11.70 10.90 25.32
C ARG A 63 10.55 10.97 26.33
N ALA A 64 9.49 11.72 25.99
CA ALA A 64 8.31 11.81 26.87
C ALA A 64 7.51 10.51 26.90
N ALA A 65 7.44 9.81 25.76
CA ALA A 65 6.81 8.49 25.67
C ALA A 65 7.58 7.44 26.47
N GLN A 66 8.91 7.41 26.38
CA GLN A 66 9.78 6.50 27.14
C GLN A 66 9.72 6.74 28.67
N LEU A 67 9.48 7.98 29.09
CA LEU A 67 9.26 8.28 30.53
C LEU A 67 7.94 7.73 31.05
N ARG A 68 6.91 7.61 30.19
CA ARG A 68 5.61 7.06 30.53
C ARG A 68 5.57 5.53 30.47
N CYS A 69 6.24 4.98 29.49
CA CYS A 69 6.35 3.55 29.25
C CYS A 69 7.84 3.15 29.12
N PRO A 70 8.57 3.01 30.25
CA PRO A 70 10.00 2.71 30.24
C PRO A 70 10.35 1.36 29.62
N GLU A 71 9.45 0.37 29.74
CA GLU A 71 9.62 -0.96 29.14
C GLU A 71 9.28 -0.99 27.65
N GLY A 72 8.74 0.10 27.11
CA GLY A 72 8.30 0.17 25.72
C GLY A 72 9.46 0.28 24.72
N VAL A 73 9.34 -0.46 23.65
CA VAL A 73 10.27 -0.44 22.50
C VAL A 73 9.81 0.60 21.49
N VAL A 74 10.72 1.50 21.12
CA VAL A 74 10.49 2.48 20.07
C VAL A 74 11.06 1.96 18.77
N VAL A 75 10.18 1.76 17.77
CA VAL A 75 10.51 1.30 16.43
C VAL A 75 10.45 2.49 15.48
N PRO A 76 11.47 2.74 14.64
CA PRO A 76 11.37 3.74 13.60
C PRO A 76 10.28 3.38 12.59
N TYR A 77 9.57 4.39 12.11
CA TYR A 77 8.57 4.20 11.06
C TYR A 77 9.21 3.79 9.73
N ASP A 78 8.75 2.71 9.16
CA ASP A 78 9.18 2.19 7.87
C ASP A 78 7.96 1.82 7.00
N SER A 79 7.62 2.71 6.05
CA SER A 79 6.49 2.51 5.14
C SER A 79 6.71 1.34 4.18
N ALA A 80 7.97 1.09 3.77
CA ALA A 80 8.28 0.02 2.84
C ALA A 80 8.01 -1.36 3.46
N SER A 81 8.41 -1.55 4.72
CA SER A 81 8.12 -2.77 5.47
C SER A 81 6.62 -2.99 5.67
N GLU A 82 5.85 -1.93 5.95
CA GLU A 82 4.39 -2.01 6.05
C GLU A 82 3.74 -2.47 4.74
N GLU A 83 4.19 -1.92 3.60
CA GLU A 83 3.67 -2.24 2.27
C GLU A 83 3.99 -3.68 1.89
N VAL A 84 5.23 -4.14 2.13
CA VAL A 84 5.65 -5.51 1.83
C VAL A 84 4.83 -6.54 2.62
N LEU A 85 4.65 -6.31 3.93
CA LEU A 85 3.83 -7.21 4.75
C LEU A 85 2.36 -7.19 4.34
N PHE A 86 1.84 -6.03 3.94
CA PHE A 86 0.47 -5.96 3.46
C PHE A 86 0.30 -6.61 2.08
N ASP A 87 1.31 -6.57 1.24
CA ASP A 87 1.36 -7.27 -0.04
C ASP A 87 1.17 -8.80 0.14
N GLU A 88 1.68 -9.38 1.21
CA GLU A 88 1.46 -10.81 1.54
C GLU A 88 -0.02 -11.10 1.81
N VAL A 89 -0.68 -10.20 2.55
CA VAL A 89 -2.12 -10.30 2.81
C VAL A 89 -2.92 -10.17 1.51
N VAL A 90 -2.59 -9.19 0.68
CA VAL A 90 -3.27 -8.95 -0.60
C VAL A 90 -3.12 -10.15 -1.53
N ARG A 91 -1.92 -10.74 -1.63
CA ARG A 91 -1.69 -11.95 -2.43
C ARG A 91 -2.54 -13.13 -1.98
N GLU A 92 -2.70 -13.31 -0.68
CA GLU A 92 -3.55 -14.39 -0.20
C GLU A 92 -5.03 -14.14 -0.49
N ILE A 93 -5.49 -12.87 -0.44
CA ILE A 93 -6.83 -12.50 -0.87
C ILE A 93 -7.00 -12.74 -2.38
N GLU A 94 -6.03 -12.34 -3.21
CA GLU A 94 -6.04 -12.55 -4.66
C GLU A 94 -6.15 -14.03 -5.02
N LYS A 95 -5.43 -14.88 -4.33
CA LYS A 95 -5.43 -16.33 -4.53
C LYS A 95 -6.71 -17.00 -4.04
N SER A 96 -7.24 -16.56 -2.90
CA SER A 96 -8.24 -17.33 -2.15
C SER A 96 -9.64 -16.72 -2.13
N VAL A 97 -9.79 -15.43 -2.50
CA VAL A 97 -11.08 -14.72 -2.47
C VAL A 97 -11.44 -14.12 -3.83
N ALA A 98 -10.59 -13.28 -4.39
CA ALA A 98 -10.86 -12.58 -5.64
C ALA A 98 -9.57 -12.19 -6.36
N PRO A 99 -9.44 -12.45 -7.67
CA PRO A 99 -8.19 -12.18 -8.40
C PRO A 99 -7.89 -10.69 -8.61
N SER A 100 -8.79 -9.81 -8.21
CA SER A 100 -8.71 -8.37 -8.41
C SER A 100 -8.99 -7.65 -7.09
N VAL A 101 -7.93 -7.18 -6.44
CA VAL A 101 -7.99 -6.49 -5.15
C VAL A 101 -7.62 -5.02 -5.33
N HIS A 102 -8.43 -4.13 -4.78
CA HIS A 102 -8.14 -2.72 -4.66
C HIS A 102 -7.51 -2.44 -3.29
N VAL A 103 -6.26 -2.04 -3.28
CA VAL A 103 -5.58 -1.61 -2.05
C VAL A 103 -5.89 -0.13 -1.81
N VAL A 104 -6.60 0.16 -0.73
CA VAL A 104 -6.89 1.54 -0.31
C VAL A 104 -5.66 2.17 0.35
N ARG A 105 -5.05 1.42 1.27
CA ARG A 105 -3.77 1.67 1.95
C ARG A 105 -3.34 0.41 2.70
N PRO A 106 -2.11 0.31 3.20
CA PRO A 106 -1.72 -0.80 4.08
C PRO A 106 -2.72 -0.98 5.23
N GLY A 107 -3.17 -2.22 5.42
CA GLY A 107 -4.22 -2.58 6.38
C GLY A 107 -5.66 -2.49 5.85
N VAL A 108 -5.90 -1.94 4.66
CA VAL A 108 -7.26 -1.78 4.09
C VAL A 108 -7.29 -2.16 2.61
N ALA A 109 -8.11 -3.14 2.28
CA ALA A 109 -8.31 -3.57 0.91
C ALA A 109 -9.77 -3.89 0.60
N ALA A 110 -10.16 -3.80 -0.67
CA ALA A 110 -11.52 -4.04 -1.12
C ALA A 110 -11.54 -4.82 -2.43
N VAL A 111 -12.63 -5.55 -2.64
CA VAL A 111 -12.96 -6.22 -3.90
C VAL A 111 -14.36 -5.82 -4.33
N ALA A 112 -14.65 -5.90 -5.64
CA ALA A 112 -16.00 -5.66 -6.15
C ALA A 112 -16.97 -6.74 -5.62
N ALA A 113 -17.93 -6.35 -4.79
CA ALA A 113 -18.84 -7.29 -4.13
C ALA A 113 -19.64 -8.15 -5.11
N ARG A 114 -20.09 -7.57 -6.23
CA ARG A 114 -20.89 -8.27 -7.25
C ARG A 114 -20.16 -9.47 -7.85
N GLY A 115 -18.84 -9.35 -8.08
CA GLY A 115 -18.03 -10.42 -8.66
C GLY A 115 -17.93 -11.62 -7.72
N VAL A 116 -17.52 -11.36 -6.48
CA VAL A 116 -17.33 -12.39 -5.46
C VAL A 116 -18.65 -13.00 -5.00
N ALA A 117 -19.72 -12.22 -4.85
CA ALA A 117 -21.04 -12.72 -4.51
C ALA A 117 -21.56 -13.70 -5.57
N ARG A 118 -21.36 -13.40 -6.86
CA ARG A 118 -21.73 -14.31 -7.94
C ARG A 118 -20.95 -15.63 -7.91
N PHE A 119 -19.68 -15.58 -7.49
CA PHE A 119 -18.81 -16.77 -7.45
C PHE A 119 -19.11 -17.65 -6.21
N TYR A 120 -19.30 -17.05 -5.04
CA TYR A 120 -19.54 -17.77 -3.79
C TYR A 120 -21.03 -18.04 -3.49
N GLY A 121 -21.94 -17.50 -4.32
CA GLY A 121 -23.39 -17.65 -4.16
C GLY A 121 -24.08 -16.38 -3.69
N ASP A 122 -23.54 -15.71 -2.65
CA ASP A 122 -24.06 -14.44 -2.14
C ASP A 122 -22.94 -13.61 -1.47
N GLU A 123 -23.29 -12.41 -0.98
CA GLU A 123 -22.37 -11.50 -0.29
C GLU A 123 -21.94 -12.05 1.07
N VAL A 124 -22.78 -12.83 1.73
CA VAL A 124 -22.51 -13.41 3.07
C VAL A 124 -21.41 -14.45 2.96
N ALA A 125 -21.57 -15.42 2.04
CA ALA A 125 -20.57 -16.45 1.79
C ALA A 125 -19.21 -15.86 1.36
N ALA A 126 -19.24 -14.83 0.51
CA ALA A 126 -18.02 -14.12 0.10
C ALA A 126 -17.32 -13.41 1.28
N ALA A 127 -18.09 -12.74 2.15
CA ALA A 127 -17.54 -12.03 3.31
C ALA A 127 -17.02 -13.01 4.38
N GLU A 128 -17.71 -14.11 4.63
CA GLU A 128 -17.22 -15.18 5.51
C GLU A 128 -15.95 -15.83 4.97
N ARG A 129 -15.86 -16.02 3.65
CA ARG A 129 -14.62 -16.49 3.02
C ARG A 129 -13.46 -15.53 3.27
N MET A 130 -13.67 -14.22 3.13
CA MET A 130 -12.68 -13.19 3.42
C MET A 130 -12.18 -13.29 4.88
N VAL A 131 -13.11 -13.35 5.86
CA VAL A 131 -12.77 -13.50 7.29
C VAL A 131 -11.97 -14.77 7.53
N ASN A 132 -12.38 -15.90 6.95
CA ASN A 132 -11.71 -17.17 7.15
C ASN A 132 -10.29 -17.18 6.60
N VAL A 133 -10.06 -16.58 5.40
CA VAL A 133 -8.73 -16.46 4.81
C VAL A 133 -7.82 -15.61 5.70
N LEU A 134 -8.28 -14.43 6.13
CA LEU A 134 -7.50 -13.55 6.99
C LEU A 134 -7.16 -14.18 8.34
N THR A 135 -8.12 -14.89 8.92
CA THR A 135 -7.90 -15.63 10.19
C THR A 135 -6.88 -16.75 10.01
N HIS A 136 -6.93 -17.46 8.87
CA HIS A 136 -6.01 -18.56 8.56
C HIS A 136 -4.55 -18.10 8.47
N ILE A 137 -4.32 -16.91 7.89
CA ILE A 137 -2.98 -16.31 7.81
C ILE A 137 -2.57 -15.53 9.07
N GLY A 138 -3.33 -15.70 10.16
CA GLY A 138 -2.94 -15.22 11.49
C GLY A 138 -3.45 -13.83 11.87
N TYR A 139 -4.44 -13.28 11.14
CA TYR A 139 -5.10 -12.02 11.51
C TYR A 139 -6.47 -12.30 12.11
N SER A 140 -6.56 -12.29 13.44
CA SER A 140 -7.80 -12.56 14.17
C SER A 140 -8.66 -11.32 14.43
N HIS A 141 -8.04 -10.13 14.43
CA HIS A 141 -8.71 -8.86 14.68
C HIS A 141 -8.95 -8.14 13.35
N VAL A 142 -9.93 -8.61 12.58
CA VAL A 142 -10.26 -8.05 11.28
C VAL A 142 -11.70 -7.57 11.24
N GLY A 143 -11.94 -6.43 10.63
CA GLY A 143 -13.27 -5.99 10.27
C GLY A 143 -13.54 -6.28 8.79
N VAL A 144 -14.71 -6.84 8.50
CA VAL A 144 -15.16 -7.06 7.12
C VAL A 144 -16.55 -6.49 6.95
N SER A 145 -16.79 -5.81 5.85
CA SER A 145 -18.10 -5.22 5.55
C SER A 145 -18.43 -5.25 4.06
N VAL A 146 -19.72 -5.15 3.77
CA VAL A 146 -20.24 -4.95 2.40
C VAL A 146 -21.10 -3.69 2.40
N ALA A 147 -20.75 -2.73 1.54
CA ALA A 147 -21.49 -1.47 1.41
C ALA A 147 -21.32 -0.84 0.01
N ASP A 148 -22.13 0.17 -0.27
CA ASP A 148 -21.96 1.00 -1.47
C ASP A 148 -20.93 2.10 -1.17
N GLY A 149 -19.79 2.07 -1.91
CA GLY A 149 -18.65 2.96 -1.74
C GLY A 149 -17.65 2.54 -0.68
N LEU A 150 -16.38 2.84 -0.94
CA LEU A 150 -15.25 2.46 -0.07
C LEU A 150 -15.34 3.10 1.32
N PHE A 151 -15.76 4.37 1.40
CA PHE A 151 -15.78 5.09 2.67
C PHE A 151 -16.76 4.50 3.68
N ALA A 152 -18.02 4.26 3.26
CA ALA A 152 -19.02 3.65 4.13
C ALA A 152 -18.64 2.22 4.54
N ALA A 153 -18.08 1.46 3.60
CA ALA A 153 -17.57 0.11 3.88
C ALA A 153 -16.42 0.15 4.89
N GLU A 154 -15.48 1.08 4.75
CA GLU A 154 -14.35 1.22 5.66
C GLU A 154 -14.77 1.60 7.07
N VAL A 155 -15.70 2.55 7.22
CA VAL A 155 -16.25 2.92 8.52
C VAL A 155 -16.94 1.73 9.19
N ALA A 156 -17.79 1.00 8.46
CA ALA A 156 -18.48 -0.17 8.97
C ALA A 156 -17.53 -1.30 9.37
N ALA A 157 -16.50 -1.57 8.57
CA ALA A 157 -15.49 -2.57 8.87
C ALA A 157 -14.64 -2.17 10.08
N THR A 158 -14.24 -0.90 10.18
CA THR A 158 -13.43 -0.39 11.29
C THR A 158 -14.17 -0.50 12.63
N ASP A 159 -15.43 -0.11 12.68
CA ASP A 159 -16.24 -0.20 13.90
C ASP A 159 -16.53 -1.64 14.30
N ASN A 160 -16.50 -2.55 13.35
CA ASN A 160 -16.66 -3.98 13.58
C ASN A 160 -15.33 -4.73 13.82
N SER A 161 -14.20 -4.03 13.73
CA SER A 161 -12.89 -4.60 14.02
C SER A 161 -12.62 -4.53 15.52
N GLY A 162 -12.56 -5.66 16.21
CA GLY A 162 -12.32 -5.70 17.64
C GLY A 162 -11.85 -7.08 18.06
N GLU A 163 -11.70 -7.29 19.37
CA GLU A 163 -11.31 -8.59 19.88
C GLU A 163 -12.32 -9.69 19.55
N GLY A 164 -11.80 -10.81 19.08
CA GLY A 164 -12.57 -11.98 18.67
C GLY A 164 -13.08 -11.94 17.23
N LYS A 165 -13.49 -13.10 16.73
CA LYS A 165 -14.07 -13.25 15.39
C LYS A 165 -15.44 -12.59 15.35
N ARG A 166 -15.58 -11.48 14.63
CA ARG A 166 -16.86 -10.80 14.44
C ARG A 166 -17.48 -11.17 13.09
N ALA A 167 -18.81 -11.25 13.08
CA ALA A 167 -19.53 -11.44 11.83
C ALA A 167 -19.37 -10.21 10.92
N PRO A 168 -19.27 -10.40 9.58
CA PRO A 168 -19.23 -9.28 8.65
C PRO A 168 -20.45 -8.36 8.77
N VAL A 169 -20.27 -7.07 8.48
CA VAL A 169 -21.35 -6.07 8.49
C VAL A 169 -21.86 -5.84 7.06
N PHE A 170 -23.16 -5.85 6.90
CA PHE A 170 -23.82 -5.64 5.62
C PHE A 170 -24.70 -4.39 5.67
N LEU A 171 -24.34 -3.37 4.88
CA LEU A 171 -25.20 -2.23 4.65
C LEU A 171 -26.10 -2.53 3.44
N ALA A 172 -27.39 -2.26 3.56
CA ALA A 172 -28.28 -2.38 2.43
C ALA A 172 -27.92 -1.35 1.33
N SER A 173 -28.15 -1.70 0.07
CA SER A 173 -27.85 -0.79 -1.04
C SER A 173 -28.63 0.52 -0.89
N GLY A 174 -27.96 1.64 -1.15
CA GLY A 174 -28.51 3.00 -1.02
C GLY A 174 -28.58 3.54 0.42
N THR A 175 -28.14 2.80 1.43
CA THR A 175 -28.23 3.24 2.84
C THR A 175 -26.96 3.89 3.39
N SER A 176 -25.89 4.00 2.60
CA SER A 176 -24.59 4.53 3.06
C SER A 176 -24.69 5.92 3.69
N ARG A 177 -25.50 6.84 3.13
CA ARG A 177 -25.74 8.17 3.71
C ARG A 177 -26.39 8.08 5.10
N ALA A 178 -27.44 7.28 5.23
CA ALA A 178 -28.16 7.12 6.50
C ALA A 178 -27.27 6.48 7.56
N PHE A 179 -26.46 5.50 7.18
CA PHE A 179 -25.47 4.87 8.05
C PHE A 179 -24.43 5.87 8.54
N LEU A 180 -23.87 6.70 7.65
CA LEU A 180 -22.82 7.67 8.00
C LEU A 180 -23.35 8.87 8.79
N ALA A 181 -24.62 9.24 8.66
CA ALA A 181 -25.18 10.47 9.22
C ALA A 181 -24.92 10.69 10.73
N PRO A 182 -25.02 9.69 11.62
CA PRO A 182 -24.77 9.87 13.06
C PRO A 182 -23.29 9.99 13.43
N TYR A 183 -22.36 9.64 12.55
CA TYR A 183 -20.94 9.66 12.86
C TYR A 183 -20.41 11.08 13.01
N ASP A 184 -19.51 11.26 13.97
CA ASP A 184 -18.74 12.50 14.12
C ASP A 184 -17.84 12.73 12.90
N VAL A 185 -17.68 13.99 12.47
CA VAL A 185 -16.86 14.35 11.30
C VAL A 185 -15.39 13.91 11.42
N SER A 186 -14.91 13.59 12.63
CA SER A 186 -13.55 13.04 12.82
C SER A 186 -13.34 11.69 12.15
N VAL A 187 -14.39 10.99 11.76
CA VAL A 187 -14.27 9.76 10.97
C VAL A 187 -13.50 9.99 9.67
N LEU A 188 -13.59 11.18 9.08
CA LEU A 188 -12.83 11.57 7.89
C LEU A 188 -11.31 11.54 8.13
N ALA A 189 -10.85 12.04 9.28
CA ALA A 189 -9.43 11.99 9.66
C ALA A 189 -9.00 10.59 10.12
N ARG A 190 -9.87 9.90 10.86
CA ARG A 190 -9.63 8.53 11.34
C ARG A 190 -9.39 7.53 10.19
N THR A 191 -10.10 7.70 9.08
CA THR A 191 -9.92 6.89 7.87
C THR A 191 -8.81 7.42 6.95
N GLY A 192 -8.11 8.50 7.32
CA GLY A 192 -7.07 9.12 6.49
C GLY A 192 -7.58 9.80 5.21
N ARG A 193 -8.90 10.04 5.13
CA ARG A 193 -9.55 10.64 3.95
C ARG A 193 -9.47 12.17 3.92
N ALA A 194 -9.40 12.81 5.09
CA ALA A 194 -9.21 14.24 5.22
C ALA A 194 -8.16 14.54 6.29
N ASP A 195 -7.52 15.70 6.15
CA ASP A 195 -6.61 16.19 7.16
C ASP A 195 -7.37 16.66 8.42
N GLY A 196 -6.64 16.76 9.53
CA GLY A 196 -7.21 17.22 10.79
C GLY A 196 -7.63 18.71 10.75
N GLU A 197 -7.16 19.48 9.77
CA GLU A 197 -7.50 20.88 9.61
C GLU A 197 -8.94 21.05 9.10
N LEU A 198 -9.33 20.29 8.08
CA LEU A 198 -10.72 20.27 7.59
C LEU A 198 -11.69 19.89 8.71
N VAL A 199 -11.39 18.81 9.46
CA VAL A 199 -12.22 18.35 10.58
C VAL A 199 -12.34 19.43 11.66
N ARG A 200 -11.24 20.09 12.01
CA ARG A 200 -11.24 21.19 12.98
C ARG A 200 -12.11 22.35 12.51
N THR A 201 -11.98 22.73 11.25
CA THR A 201 -12.76 23.81 10.65
C THR A 201 -14.26 23.48 10.63
N LEU A 202 -14.63 22.25 10.26
CA LEU A 202 -16.02 21.81 10.31
C LEU A 202 -16.60 21.93 11.73
N ARG A 203 -15.87 21.46 12.73
CA ARG A 203 -16.28 21.56 14.14
C ARG A 203 -16.42 23.00 14.63
N GLN A 204 -15.51 23.90 14.25
CA GLN A 204 -15.60 25.33 14.57
C GLN A 204 -16.85 25.98 13.98
N LEU A 205 -17.35 25.45 12.87
CA LEU A 205 -18.59 25.88 12.23
C LEU A 205 -19.85 25.21 12.81
N GLY A 206 -19.70 24.38 13.84
CA GLY A 206 -20.80 23.63 14.45
C GLY A 206 -21.21 22.37 13.67
N LEU A 207 -20.49 22.00 12.62
CA LEU A 207 -20.75 20.80 11.83
C LEU A 207 -20.03 19.63 12.49
N THR A 208 -20.68 19.01 13.46
CA THR A 208 -20.08 17.95 14.26
C THR A 208 -20.38 16.55 13.72
N THR A 209 -21.44 16.37 12.92
CA THR A 209 -21.84 15.07 12.37
C THR A 209 -21.73 15.04 10.86
N MET A 210 -21.51 13.83 10.32
CA MET A 210 -21.52 13.59 8.87
C MET A 210 -22.86 13.97 8.23
N GLY A 211 -23.97 13.74 8.93
CA GLY A 211 -25.32 14.13 8.49
C GLY A 211 -25.46 15.64 8.34
N ALA A 212 -25.09 16.41 9.37
CA ALA A 212 -25.13 17.87 9.31
C ALA A 212 -24.23 18.43 8.18
N PHE A 213 -23.08 17.80 7.95
CA PHE A 213 -22.20 18.18 6.84
C PHE A 213 -22.81 17.81 5.48
N ALA A 214 -23.42 16.62 5.35
CA ALA A 214 -24.07 16.14 4.12
C ALA A 214 -25.30 16.97 3.71
N ASP A 215 -25.93 17.67 4.65
CA ASP A 215 -27.12 18.51 4.41
C ASP A 215 -26.78 19.91 3.88
N LEU A 216 -25.48 20.27 3.88
CA LEU A 216 -25.08 21.56 3.30
C LEU A 216 -25.28 21.59 1.78
N ASP A 217 -25.52 22.78 1.26
CA ASP A 217 -25.50 22.98 -0.19
C ASP A 217 -24.11 22.78 -0.77
N ARG A 218 -24.03 22.00 -1.84
CA ARG A 218 -22.77 21.66 -2.48
C ARG A 218 -21.98 22.87 -2.98
N GLN A 219 -22.67 23.90 -3.48
CA GLN A 219 -22.00 25.10 -3.99
C GLN A 219 -21.29 25.84 -2.86
N HIS A 220 -21.94 25.96 -1.70
CA HIS A 220 -21.32 26.55 -0.52
C HIS A 220 -20.12 25.77 0.00
N VAL A 221 -20.19 24.43 -0.05
CA VAL A 221 -19.06 23.57 0.33
C VAL A 221 -17.87 23.79 -0.59
N VAL A 222 -18.09 23.79 -1.91
CA VAL A 222 -17.02 24.00 -2.90
C VAL A 222 -16.37 25.38 -2.74
N GLN A 223 -17.18 26.43 -2.57
CA GLN A 223 -16.67 27.79 -2.39
C GLN A 223 -15.81 27.96 -1.15
N ARG A 224 -16.15 27.24 -0.06
CA ARG A 224 -15.49 27.42 1.24
C ARG A 224 -14.33 26.48 1.49
N PHE A 225 -14.41 25.24 1.01
CA PHE A 225 -13.47 24.15 1.34
C PHE A 225 -12.78 23.56 0.11
N ALA A 226 -13.01 24.14 -1.07
CA ALA A 226 -12.44 23.67 -2.34
C ALA A 226 -12.63 22.15 -2.57
N ASP A 227 -11.71 21.53 -3.30
CA ASP A 227 -11.80 20.11 -3.70
C ASP A 227 -11.78 19.12 -2.52
N ALA A 228 -11.02 19.42 -1.47
CA ALA A 228 -10.96 18.57 -0.28
C ALA A 228 -12.31 18.50 0.43
N GLY A 229 -12.96 19.65 0.61
CA GLY A 229 -14.29 19.72 1.20
C GLY A 229 -15.35 19.09 0.30
N GLN A 230 -15.26 19.27 -1.01
CA GLN A 230 -16.18 18.64 -1.95
C GLN A 230 -16.13 17.11 -1.86
N ARG A 231 -14.93 16.53 -1.88
CA ARG A 231 -14.78 15.08 -1.74
C ARG A 231 -15.33 14.57 -0.40
N ALA A 232 -14.99 15.24 0.69
CA ALA A 232 -15.50 14.88 2.02
C ALA A 232 -17.03 14.97 2.10
N HIS A 233 -17.63 15.97 1.47
CA HIS A 233 -19.08 16.15 1.38
C HIS A 233 -19.73 15.06 0.53
N ASP A 234 -19.13 14.69 -0.61
CA ASP A 234 -19.62 13.59 -1.44
C ASP A 234 -19.59 12.27 -0.64
N TRP A 235 -18.51 11.98 0.14
CA TRP A 235 -18.47 10.82 1.05
C TRP A 235 -19.57 10.90 2.12
N ALA A 236 -19.78 12.05 2.75
CA ALA A 236 -20.83 12.23 3.75
C ALA A 236 -22.24 11.94 3.19
N ARG A 237 -22.44 12.21 1.92
CA ARG A 237 -23.68 11.90 1.19
C ARG A 237 -23.78 10.45 0.71
N GLY A 238 -22.77 9.62 0.98
CA GLY A 238 -22.69 8.25 0.47
C GLY A 238 -22.38 8.17 -1.03
N MET A 239 -21.88 9.25 -1.64
CA MET A 239 -21.57 9.36 -3.06
C MET A 239 -20.07 9.13 -3.30
N ASP A 240 -19.54 8.03 -2.79
CA ASP A 240 -18.15 7.61 -3.04
C ASP A 240 -18.06 6.90 -4.41
N VAL A 241 -17.77 7.68 -5.44
CA VAL A 241 -17.61 7.19 -6.83
C VAL A 241 -16.16 6.77 -7.12
N THR A 242 -15.37 6.48 -6.10
CA THR A 242 -14.00 6.01 -6.28
C THR A 242 -14.00 4.74 -7.13
N MET A 243 -13.31 4.79 -8.26
CA MET A 243 -13.13 3.60 -9.10
C MET A 243 -12.21 2.62 -8.38
N LEU A 244 -12.64 1.36 -8.34
CA LEU A 244 -11.75 0.30 -7.90
C LEU A 244 -10.67 0.13 -8.97
N SER A 245 -9.51 0.71 -8.76
CA SER A 245 -8.34 0.34 -9.52
C SER A 245 -7.86 -1.01 -8.97
N SER A 246 -8.24 -2.08 -9.65
CA SER A 246 -7.65 -3.37 -9.32
C SER A 246 -6.14 -3.24 -9.49
N ARG A 247 -5.40 -3.59 -8.46
CA ARG A 247 -4.06 -4.08 -8.69
C ARG A 247 -4.25 -5.19 -9.71
N ARG A 248 -3.80 -4.99 -10.95
CA ARG A 248 -3.67 -6.11 -11.87
C ARG A 248 -2.78 -7.10 -11.11
N PRO A 249 -3.08 -8.40 -11.09
CA PRO A 249 -2.12 -9.38 -10.63
C PRO A 249 -0.87 -9.18 -11.48
N GLN A 250 0.04 -8.33 -11.00
CA GLN A 250 1.36 -8.15 -11.61
C GLN A 250 2.26 -9.33 -11.24
N ASP A 251 1.69 -10.27 -10.47
CA ASP A 251 2.43 -11.39 -9.93
C ASP A 251 2.66 -12.53 -10.91
N ASP A 252 1.89 -12.64 -12.00
CA ASP A 252 2.20 -13.63 -13.05
C ASP A 252 3.55 -13.35 -13.74
N ASP A 253 4.02 -12.12 -13.68
CA ASP A 253 5.27 -11.69 -14.28
C ASP A 253 6.33 -11.26 -13.22
N ALA A 254 6.01 -11.29 -11.93
CA ALA A 254 6.99 -10.98 -10.88
C ALA A 254 8.03 -12.09 -10.76
N MET A 255 9.30 -11.69 -10.65
CA MET A 255 10.42 -12.59 -10.42
C MET A 255 10.79 -12.54 -8.94
N GLU A 256 10.92 -13.69 -8.30
CA GLU A 256 11.37 -13.78 -6.92
C GLU A 256 12.50 -14.83 -6.80
N VAL A 257 13.59 -14.43 -6.15
CA VAL A 257 14.70 -15.32 -5.81
C VAL A 257 14.86 -15.27 -4.30
N VAL A 258 14.60 -16.39 -3.64
CA VAL A 258 14.80 -16.58 -2.19
C VAL A 258 16.10 -17.37 -2.01
N PHE A 259 16.91 -16.94 -1.06
CA PHE A 259 18.17 -17.60 -0.72
C PHE A 259 17.97 -18.44 0.53
N ASP A 260 18.42 -19.70 0.48
CA ASP A 260 18.33 -20.63 1.63
C ASP A 260 19.12 -20.08 2.83
N ASP A 261 20.30 -19.52 2.57
CA ASP A 261 21.10 -18.76 3.53
C ASP A 261 21.22 -17.32 3.07
N PRO A 262 21.19 -16.33 3.98
CA PRO A 262 21.37 -14.93 3.62
C PRO A 262 22.65 -14.69 2.84
N GLU A 263 22.55 -14.12 1.62
CA GLU A 263 23.68 -13.92 0.72
C GLU A 263 24.41 -12.60 1.05
N PRO A 264 25.65 -12.64 1.56
CA PRO A 264 26.35 -11.42 1.99
C PRO A 264 26.94 -10.62 0.83
N SER A 265 27.11 -11.23 -0.35
CA SER A 265 27.76 -10.62 -1.50
C SER A 265 26.76 -10.11 -2.53
N GLY A 266 26.71 -8.79 -2.76
CA GLY A 266 25.88 -8.19 -3.80
C GLY A 266 26.18 -8.73 -5.20
N ALA A 267 27.44 -9.04 -5.51
CA ALA A 267 27.83 -9.64 -6.78
C ALA A 267 27.25 -11.05 -6.95
N GLN A 268 27.22 -11.85 -5.87
CA GLN A 268 26.61 -13.17 -5.89
C GLN A 268 25.08 -13.09 -5.97
N VAL A 269 24.45 -12.14 -5.30
CA VAL A 269 23.01 -11.86 -5.46
C VAL A 269 22.68 -11.58 -6.93
N VAL A 270 23.41 -10.67 -7.58
CA VAL A 270 23.21 -10.36 -9.01
C VAL A 270 23.44 -11.59 -9.88
N ALA A 271 24.47 -12.39 -9.61
CA ALA A 271 24.76 -13.61 -10.38
C ALA A 271 23.63 -14.64 -10.26
N LYS A 272 23.06 -14.81 -9.06
CA LYS A 272 21.95 -15.75 -8.83
C LYS A 272 20.60 -15.25 -9.40
N VAL A 273 20.40 -13.94 -9.50
CA VAL A 273 19.18 -13.32 -10.09
C VAL A 273 19.25 -13.28 -11.61
N ARG A 274 20.44 -13.22 -12.21
CA ARG A 274 20.64 -13.12 -13.66
C ARG A 274 19.84 -14.14 -14.48
N PRO A 275 19.86 -15.45 -14.22
CA PRO A 275 19.12 -16.43 -15.03
C PRO A 275 17.61 -16.15 -15.05
N VAL A 276 17.06 -15.73 -13.92
CA VAL A 276 15.62 -15.43 -13.79
C VAL A 276 15.25 -14.18 -14.60
N VAL A 277 16.12 -13.17 -14.61
CA VAL A 277 15.93 -11.96 -15.43
C VAL A 277 16.03 -12.29 -16.92
N GLU A 278 16.99 -13.10 -17.33
CA GLU A 278 17.17 -13.52 -18.73
C GLU A 278 15.99 -14.33 -19.26
N GLU A 279 15.47 -15.26 -18.46
CA GLU A 279 14.25 -16.03 -18.78
C GLU A 279 13.03 -15.10 -18.93
N PHE A 280 12.87 -14.16 -18.00
CA PHE A 280 11.80 -13.17 -18.06
C PHE A 280 11.87 -12.31 -19.33
N MET A 281 13.04 -11.79 -19.68
CA MET A 281 13.24 -10.97 -20.87
C MET A 281 12.98 -11.77 -22.16
N THR A 282 13.36 -13.03 -22.20
CA THR A 282 13.06 -13.94 -23.33
C THR A 282 11.54 -14.12 -23.48
N ARG A 283 10.83 -14.40 -22.42
CA ARG A 283 9.38 -14.55 -22.40
C ARG A 283 8.65 -13.27 -22.83
N LEU A 284 9.15 -12.08 -22.44
CA LEU A 284 8.61 -10.80 -22.92
C LEU A 284 8.78 -10.63 -24.42
N ALA A 285 9.98 -10.95 -24.94
CA ALA A 285 10.27 -10.85 -26.37
C ALA A 285 9.37 -11.78 -27.19
N GLU A 286 9.16 -13.04 -26.75
CA GLU A 286 8.28 -14.00 -27.40
C GLU A 286 6.81 -13.54 -27.46
N THR A 287 6.35 -12.80 -26.45
CA THR A 287 4.98 -12.30 -26.36
C THR A 287 4.78 -10.90 -26.95
N GLY A 288 5.83 -10.28 -27.52
CA GLY A 288 5.78 -8.92 -28.05
C GLY A 288 5.46 -7.87 -26.99
N ARG A 289 5.85 -8.12 -25.73
CA ARG A 289 5.63 -7.24 -24.58
C ARG A 289 6.93 -6.56 -24.18
N VAL A 290 6.83 -5.39 -23.55
CA VAL A 290 7.98 -4.60 -23.08
C VAL A 290 7.76 -4.18 -21.63
N CYS A 291 8.87 -4.05 -20.89
CA CYS A 291 8.86 -3.57 -19.51
C CYS A 291 9.45 -2.15 -19.47
N SER A 292 8.67 -1.18 -19.01
CA SER A 292 9.08 0.24 -18.90
C SER A 292 9.32 0.71 -17.47
N GLN A 293 8.82 -0.05 -16.49
CA GLN A 293 9.01 0.25 -15.08
C GLN A 293 9.25 -1.08 -14.33
N VAL A 294 10.14 -1.04 -13.36
CA VAL A 294 10.37 -2.15 -12.43
C VAL A 294 10.44 -1.64 -11.01
N ARG A 295 9.87 -2.39 -10.10
CA ARG A 295 9.99 -2.19 -8.66
C ARG A 295 10.82 -3.35 -8.11
N ILE A 296 11.96 -3.02 -7.52
CA ILE A 296 12.89 -3.99 -6.94
C ILE A 296 12.76 -3.92 -5.42
N LEU A 297 12.41 -5.05 -4.81
CA LEU A 297 12.33 -5.23 -3.37
C LEU A 297 13.44 -6.16 -2.92
N LEU A 298 14.22 -5.71 -1.96
CA LEU A 298 15.29 -6.48 -1.32
C LEU A 298 14.87 -6.76 0.13
N ARG A 299 14.84 -8.02 0.51
CA ARG A 299 14.68 -8.42 1.90
C ARG A 299 16.06 -8.85 2.43
N ALA A 300 16.57 -8.08 3.37
CA ALA A 300 17.78 -8.40 4.13
C ALA A 300 17.41 -8.75 5.57
N THR A 301 18.32 -9.37 6.29
CA THR A 301 18.11 -9.73 7.71
C THR A 301 17.85 -8.50 8.60
N THR A 302 18.34 -7.32 8.19
CA THR A 302 18.22 -6.05 8.93
C THR A 302 17.07 -5.17 8.47
N GLY A 303 16.29 -5.56 7.44
CA GLY A 303 15.20 -4.75 6.93
C GLY A 303 14.90 -4.95 5.45
N PHE A 304 14.15 -4.03 4.88
CA PHE A 304 13.74 -4.05 3.48
C PHE A 304 14.27 -2.82 2.76
N SER A 305 14.58 -2.98 1.47
CA SER A 305 14.85 -1.87 0.56
C SER A 305 13.94 -2.01 -0.64
N GLU A 306 13.24 -0.95 -0.98
CA GLU A 306 12.37 -0.89 -2.15
C GLU A 306 12.73 0.31 -3.00
N HIS A 307 12.85 0.08 -4.31
CA HIS A 307 13.08 1.15 -5.26
C HIS A 307 12.32 0.91 -6.56
N THR A 308 11.69 1.97 -7.08
CA THR A 308 10.99 1.93 -8.36
C THR A 308 11.84 2.62 -9.43
N TRP A 309 12.21 1.87 -10.46
CA TRP A 309 13.00 2.34 -11.59
C TRP A 309 12.11 2.47 -12.82
N ARG A 310 12.27 3.53 -13.56
CA ARG A 310 11.53 3.79 -14.80
C ARG A 310 12.49 4.01 -15.96
N GLN A 311 12.11 3.51 -17.12
CA GLN A 311 12.78 3.81 -18.37
C GLN A 311 11.76 4.35 -19.37
N PRO A 312 12.12 5.37 -20.19
CA PRO A 312 11.19 5.97 -21.14
C PRO A 312 10.67 4.98 -22.20
N TRP A 313 11.43 3.91 -22.50
CA TRP A 313 11.06 2.95 -23.55
C TRP A 313 10.91 1.53 -23.03
N GLN A 314 12.01 0.86 -22.73
CA GLN A 314 12.00 -0.49 -22.21
C GLN A 314 13.30 -0.80 -21.45
N PHE A 315 13.24 -1.68 -20.47
CA PHE A 315 14.40 -2.25 -19.83
C PHE A 315 14.97 -3.40 -20.67
N SER A 316 16.30 -3.47 -20.75
CA SER A 316 17.03 -4.69 -21.10
C SER A 316 17.32 -5.51 -19.84
N GLY A 317 17.72 -6.78 -20.00
CA GLY A 317 18.15 -7.62 -18.86
C GLY A 317 19.34 -7.00 -18.11
N ASP A 318 20.30 -6.44 -18.85
CA ASP A 318 21.48 -5.80 -18.25
C ASP A 318 21.11 -4.50 -17.51
N ASP A 319 20.15 -3.73 -18.00
CA ASP A 319 19.63 -2.54 -17.28
C ASP A 319 19.03 -2.95 -15.93
N LEU A 320 18.22 -4.01 -15.90
CA LEU A 320 17.60 -4.51 -14.66
C LEU A 320 18.67 -4.94 -13.65
N LEU A 321 19.67 -5.69 -14.10
CA LEU A 321 20.77 -6.15 -13.26
C LEU A 321 21.65 -4.99 -12.76
N ALA A 322 21.86 -3.97 -13.58
CA ALA A 322 22.59 -2.76 -13.17
C ALA A 322 21.83 -2.01 -12.08
N ARG A 323 20.49 -1.88 -12.19
CA ARG A 323 19.65 -1.24 -11.16
C ARG A 323 19.65 -2.04 -9.86
N LEU A 324 19.56 -3.38 -9.95
CA LEU A 324 19.67 -4.26 -8.79
C LEU A 324 21.04 -4.07 -8.11
N SER A 325 22.14 -4.09 -8.89
CA SER A 325 23.50 -3.91 -8.35
C SER A 325 23.65 -2.57 -7.62
N ARG A 326 23.08 -1.49 -8.17
CA ARG A 326 23.09 -0.18 -7.55
C ARG A 326 22.32 -0.18 -6.23
N GLN A 327 21.10 -0.71 -6.21
CA GLN A 327 20.28 -0.77 -4.99
C GLN A 327 20.93 -1.60 -3.89
N LEU A 328 21.63 -2.69 -4.27
CA LEU A 328 22.45 -3.48 -3.35
C LEU A 328 23.64 -2.67 -2.77
N SER A 329 24.23 -1.78 -3.56
CA SER A 329 25.33 -0.92 -3.11
C SER A 329 24.88 0.19 -2.16
N ASP A 330 23.62 0.59 -2.22
CA ASP A 330 23.01 1.62 -1.38
C ASP A 330 22.49 1.07 -0.04
N LEU A 331 22.53 -0.27 0.17
CA LEU A 331 22.18 -0.86 1.46
C LEU A 331 23.19 -0.44 2.53
N PRO A 332 22.75 -0.17 3.80
CA PRO A 332 23.64 0.20 4.87
C PRO A 332 24.72 -0.86 5.09
N ARG A 333 25.96 -0.46 5.00
CA ARG A 333 27.13 -1.31 5.29
C ARG A 333 27.39 -1.28 6.78
N GLY A 334 27.39 -2.43 7.44
CA GLY A 334 27.96 -2.56 8.78
C GLY A 334 29.49 -2.49 8.67
N THR A 335 30.11 -1.58 9.39
CA THR A 335 31.57 -1.61 9.59
C THR A 335 31.87 -2.58 10.71
N ASP A 336 32.67 -3.63 10.43
CA ASP A 336 33.31 -4.39 11.48
C ASP A 336 34.50 -3.59 12.08
N GLU A 337 34.96 -3.97 13.27
CA GLU A 337 36.09 -3.31 13.97
C GLU A 337 37.41 -3.40 13.18
N PHE A 338 37.48 -4.07 12.04
CA PHE A 338 38.69 -4.33 11.24
C PHE A 338 38.68 -3.66 9.85
N GLY A 339 37.63 -2.87 9.50
CA GLY A 339 37.64 -2.06 8.28
C GLY A 339 37.55 -2.83 6.96
N ALA A 340 37.14 -4.09 6.97
CA ALA A 340 36.83 -4.83 5.76
C ALA A 340 35.42 -4.44 5.27
N ASP A 341 35.29 -4.09 4.00
CA ASP A 341 34.02 -3.82 3.31
C ASP A 341 33.16 -5.11 3.19
N GLU A 342 32.77 -5.69 4.32
CA GLU A 342 31.77 -6.75 4.32
C GLU A 342 30.37 -6.15 4.34
N PHE A 343 29.62 -6.49 3.30
CA PHE A 343 28.16 -6.30 3.23
C PHE A 343 27.57 -6.85 4.51
N CYS A 344 27.04 -5.97 5.35
CA CYS A 344 26.27 -6.26 6.57
C CYS A 344 26.44 -7.68 7.11
N GLN A 345 26.67 -7.85 8.40
CA GLN A 345 26.53 -9.17 9.07
C GLN A 345 25.15 -9.85 8.84
N SER A 346 24.32 -9.30 7.95
CA SER A 346 22.97 -9.71 7.58
C SER A 346 22.82 -9.69 6.06
N GLY A 347 23.09 -10.81 5.41
CA GLY A 347 22.96 -10.96 3.96
C GLY A 347 21.53 -10.76 3.43
N VAL A 348 21.39 -10.64 2.11
CA VAL A 348 20.11 -10.58 1.41
C VAL A 348 19.44 -11.95 1.46
N GLN A 349 18.19 -11.98 1.92
CA GLN A 349 17.37 -13.20 2.03
C GLN A 349 16.50 -13.44 0.80
N ALA A 350 16.04 -12.36 0.15
CA ALA A 350 15.25 -12.46 -1.07
C ALA A 350 15.37 -11.20 -1.91
N VAL A 351 15.26 -11.41 -3.22
CA VAL A 351 15.12 -10.35 -4.23
C VAL A 351 13.81 -10.58 -4.95
N ARG A 352 12.94 -9.58 -4.99
CA ARG A 352 11.71 -9.60 -5.76
C ARG A 352 11.71 -8.44 -6.74
N ILE A 353 11.46 -8.72 -8.02
CA ILE A 353 11.40 -7.75 -9.10
C ILE A 353 9.98 -7.79 -9.67
N VAL A 354 9.26 -6.69 -9.56
CA VAL A 354 7.88 -6.54 -10.03
C VAL A 354 7.88 -5.62 -11.25
N PRO A 355 7.72 -6.15 -12.47
CA PRO A 355 7.72 -5.36 -13.69
C PRO A 355 6.36 -4.74 -13.97
N THR A 356 6.33 -3.57 -14.62
CA THR A 356 5.16 -3.03 -15.28
C THR A 356 5.31 -3.25 -16.78
N ILE A 357 4.42 -4.07 -17.34
CA ILE A 357 4.53 -4.59 -18.69
C ILE A 357 3.44 -3.97 -19.58
N HIS A 358 3.83 -3.60 -20.81
CA HIS A 358 2.94 -3.06 -21.84
C HIS A 358 3.11 -3.83 -23.14
N ARG A 359 2.17 -3.71 -24.07
CA ARG A 359 2.39 -4.15 -25.45
C ARG A 359 3.37 -3.21 -26.13
N ALA A 360 4.26 -3.75 -26.97
CA ALA A 360 5.32 -2.99 -27.63
C ALA A 360 4.82 -1.77 -28.46
N GLY A 361 3.54 -1.77 -28.88
CA GLY A 361 2.91 -0.64 -29.57
C GLY A 361 2.33 0.45 -28.66
N GLU A 362 1.91 0.09 -27.44
CA GLU A 362 1.30 1.03 -26.48
C GLU A 362 2.36 1.91 -25.78
N ALA A 363 3.58 1.42 -25.66
CA ALA A 363 4.71 2.17 -25.09
C ALA A 363 5.26 3.25 -26.04
N ALA A 364 4.97 3.17 -27.34
CA ALA A 364 5.48 4.10 -28.35
C ALA A 364 4.61 5.35 -28.54
N GLU A 365 3.39 5.38 -28.04
CA GLU A 365 2.48 6.54 -28.17
C GLU A 365 2.61 7.57 -27.04
N GLY A 366 3.44 7.30 -26.02
CA GLY A 366 3.72 8.22 -24.91
C GLY A 366 4.83 9.20 -25.25
N LEU A 367 4.49 10.43 -25.56
CA LEU A 367 5.26 11.69 -25.56
C LEU A 367 6.28 11.97 -26.68
N PHE A 368 6.84 10.99 -27.39
CA PHE A 368 7.85 11.29 -28.44
C PHE A 368 7.66 10.37 -29.66
N GLY A 369 7.11 10.91 -30.72
CA GLY A 369 6.77 10.22 -31.97
C GLY A 369 7.96 9.70 -32.82
N ALA A 370 9.14 9.43 -32.24
CA ALA A 370 10.28 8.78 -32.91
C ALA A 370 11.07 7.94 -31.91
N ARG A 371 11.45 6.71 -32.28
CA ARG A 371 12.39 5.89 -31.50
C ARG A 371 13.72 6.65 -31.37
N PRO A 372 14.20 6.91 -30.15
CA PRO A 372 15.50 7.51 -29.97
C PRO A 372 16.61 6.58 -30.44
N THR A 373 17.72 7.15 -30.87
CA THR A 373 18.93 6.38 -31.18
C THR A 373 19.47 5.69 -29.94
N GLU A 374 20.06 4.49 -30.04
CA GLU A 374 20.67 3.74 -28.94
C GLU A 374 21.60 4.62 -28.09
N HIS A 375 22.27 5.58 -28.70
CA HIS A 375 23.14 6.54 -28.01
C HIS A 375 22.39 7.45 -27.04
N LEU A 376 21.16 7.91 -27.39
CA LEU A 376 20.34 8.76 -26.51
C LEU A 376 19.81 7.98 -25.30
N VAL A 377 19.44 6.72 -25.50
CA VAL A 377 19.02 5.81 -24.43
C VAL A 377 20.16 5.61 -23.43
N HIS A 378 21.37 5.39 -23.93
CA HIS A 378 22.56 5.20 -23.10
C HIS A 378 22.93 6.47 -22.31
N VAL A 379 22.84 7.65 -22.92
CA VAL A 379 23.10 8.95 -22.26
C VAL A 379 22.07 9.23 -21.17
N ILE A 380 20.78 8.97 -21.41
CA ILE A 380 19.72 9.15 -20.40
C ILE A 380 19.93 8.17 -19.23
N SER A 381 20.27 6.91 -19.51
CA SER A 381 20.61 5.94 -18.47
C SER A 381 21.78 6.40 -17.59
N GLN A 382 22.86 6.92 -18.21
CA GLN A 382 24.00 7.45 -17.47
C GLN A 382 23.66 8.70 -16.63
N LEU A 383 22.80 9.59 -17.16
CA LEU A 383 22.36 10.77 -16.42
C LEU A 383 21.46 10.38 -15.23
N GLN A 384 20.56 9.43 -15.41
CA GLN A 384 19.74 8.90 -14.31
C GLN A 384 20.57 8.17 -13.27
N GLU A 385 21.68 7.55 -13.67
CA GLU A 385 22.66 6.96 -12.75
C GLU A 385 23.34 7.99 -11.86
N ARG A 386 23.55 9.20 -12.35
CA ARG A 386 24.24 10.28 -11.61
C ARG A 386 23.31 11.16 -10.80
N LEU A 387 22.09 11.41 -11.28
CA LEU A 387 21.17 12.42 -10.75
C LEU A 387 19.94 11.81 -10.05
N GLY A 388 19.80 10.47 -10.09
CA GLY A 388 18.59 9.77 -9.65
C GLY A 388 17.48 9.77 -10.73
N PRO A 389 16.47 8.89 -10.61
CA PRO A 389 15.44 8.69 -11.63
C PRO A 389 14.52 9.93 -11.82
N GLU A 390 14.41 10.80 -10.81
CA GLU A 390 13.65 12.05 -10.89
C GLU A 390 14.46 13.25 -11.34
N GLY A 391 15.79 13.11 -11.45
CA GLY A 391 16.71 14.19 -11.85
C GLY A 391 16.75 14.44 -13.38
N VAL A 392 16.13 13.58 -14.17
CA VAL A 392 16.07 13.72 -15.63
C VAL A 392 14.62 13.79 -16.06
N LEU A 393 14.08 15.00 -16.11
CA LEU A 393 12.79 15.27 -16.73
C LEU A 393 13.04 15.49 -18.23
N VAL A 394 12.47 14.64 -19.06
CA VAL A 394 12.41 14.86 -20.52
C VAL A 394 11.13 15.64 -20.76
N GLY A 395 11.28 16.94 -21.09
CA GLY A 395 10.21 17.87 -21.44
C GLY A 395 9.73 17.69 -22.87
#